data_8d4e386366c61df58448a6ce0f8712da
#
_entry.id   8d4e386366c61df58448a6ce0f8712da
#
_cell.length_a   1.000
_cell.length_b   1.000
_cell.length_c   1.000
_cell.angle_alpha   90.00
_cell.angle_beta   90.00
_cell.angle_gamma   90.00
#
_symmetry.space_group_name_H-M   'P 1'
#
loop_
_entity.id
_entity.type
_entity.pdbx_description
1 polymer ?
#
loop_
_entity_poly.entity_id
_entity_poly.type
_entity_poly.pdbx_seq_one_letter_code
_entity_poly.pdbx_strand_id
1 'polypeptide(L)'
;MANALYTKFPSELISVDSVQIYKNFDIGSNKPSPEEIKKFPHHLIDILEPNEDFSVGDFKKRSLEIIQKADEDSKIPIFVGGTMMYFYSLFEGLADLPPRDDLIRAELNCDLETFGLSSLFQRLEKIDPEAALKNSSS
;
A
#
# COMPACT_ATOMS: atom_id res chain seq x y z
N MET A 1 13.68 -2.39 -17.51
CA MET A 1 12.56 -2.97 -18.30
C MET A 1 11.41 -1.98 -18.45
N ALA A 2 10.86 -1.41 -17.40
CA ALA A 2 9.73 -0.44 -17.45
C ALA A 2 10.01 0.76 -18.37
N ASN A 3 11.19 1.40 -18.24
CA ASN A 3 11.60 2.53 -19.09
C ASN A 3 11.65 2.18 -20.58
N ALA A 4 11.99 0.94 -20.93
CA ALA A 4 11.98 0.48 -22.32
C ALA A 4 10.57 0.30 -22.86
N LEU A 5 9.63 -0.11 -22.04
CA LEU A 5 8.20 -0.19 -22.40
C LEU A 5 7.61 1.22 -22.55
N TYR A 6 7.91 2.11 -21.62
CA TYR A 6 7.47 3.52 -21.67
C TYR A 6 7.91 4.21 -22.97
N THR A 7 9.12 3.89 -23.47
CA THR A 7 9.62 4.46 -24.74
C THR A 7 8.90 3.90 -25.97
N LYS A 8 8.35 2.69 -25.87
CA LYS A 8 7.74 1.99 -27.00
C LYS A 8 6.23 2.15 -27.10
N PHE A 9 5.59 2.37 -25.97
CA PHE A 9 4.11 2.41 -25.87
C PHE A 9 3.65 3.66 -25.13
N PRO A 10 2.53 4.28 -25.54
CA PRO A 10 1.86 5.27 -24.72
C PRO A 10 1.50 4.62 -23.38
N SER A 11 2.11 5.08 -22.30
CA SER A 11 1.97 4.41 -21.00
C SER A 11 2.14 5.37 -19.83
N GLU A 12 1.63 4.96 -18.68
CA GLU A 12 1.83 5.63 -17.38
C GLU A 12 2.57 4.68 -16.45
N LEU A 13 3.68 5.13 -15.87
CA LEU A 13 4.45 4.35 -14.90
C LEU A 13 3.90 4.60 -13.50
N ILE A 14 3.62 3.54 -12.75
CA ILE A 14 3.07 3.60 -11.40
C ILE A 14 4.01 2.86 -10.46
N SER A 15 4.61 3.58 -9.51
CA SER A 15 5.47 2.94 -8.51
C SER A 15 4.65 2.11 -7.53
N VAL A 16 5.09 0.87 -7.29
CA VAL A 16 4.51 -0.07 -6.31
C VAL A 16 5.53 -0.30 -5.20
N ASP A 17 5.84 0.78 -4.49
CA ASP A 17 6.84 0.76 -3.44
C ASP A 17 6.38 1.59 -2.23
N SER A 18 6.45 0.99 -1.04
CA SER A 18 5.97 1.62 0.20
C SER A 18 6.95 2.64 0.79
N VAL A 19 8.15 2.78 0.23
CA VAL A 19 9.19 3.71 0.68
C VAL A 19 9.37 4.86 -0.29
N GLN A 20 9.39 4.59 -1.60
CA GLN A 20 9.61 5.59 -2.64
C GLN A 20 8.51 6.67 -2.69
N ILE A 21 7.34 6.40 -2.11
CA ILE A 21 6.23 7.34 -2.02
C ILE A 21 6.56 8.57 -1.16
N TYR A 22 7.45 8.42 -0.18
CA TYR A 22 7.85 9.48 0.74
C TYR A 22 8.97 10.35 0.17
N LYS A 23 8.82 11.66 0.30
CA LYS A 23 9.86 12.63 -0.04
C LYS A 23 11.11 12.43 0.82
N ASN A 24 12.26 12.74 0.27
CA ASN A 24 13.56 12.69 0.95
C ASN A 24 14.04 11.30 1.41
N PHE A 25 13.33 10.23 1.06
CA PHE A 25 13.80 8.86 1.29
C PHE A 25 14.53 8.33 0.05
N ASP A 26 15.69 8.91 -0.26
CA ASP A 26 16.41 8.65 -1.50
C ASP A 26 17.50 7.58 -1.33
N ILE A 27 18.10 7.51 -0.12
CA ILE A 27 19.17 6.56 0.17
C ILE A 27 18.59 5.21 0.60
N GLY A 28 18.99 4.13 -0.06
CA GLY A 28 18.54 2.76 0.25
C GLY A 28 17.15 2.38 -0.24
N SER A 29 16.40 3.30 -0.83
CA SER A 29 15.06 3.07 -1.36
C SER A 29 15.04 2.62 -2.82
N ASN A 30 16.19 2.63 -3.49
CA ASN A 30 16.30 2.40 -4.93
C ASN A 30 15.38 3.32 -5.77
N LYS A 31 15.10 4.51 -5.26
CA LYS A 31 14.31 5.55 -5.94
C LYS A 31 15.05 6.00 -7.21
N PRO A 32 14.36 6.16 -8.35
CA PRO A 32 14.98 6.72 -9.55
C PRO A 32 15.52 8.11 -9.30
N SER A 33 16.64 8.45 -9.95
CA SER A 33 17.22 9.79 -9.84
C SER A 33 16.29 10.88 -10.39
N PRO A 34 16.45 12.14 -9.99
CA PRO A 34 15.65 13.25 -10.54
C PRO A 34 15.68 13.35 -12.06
N GLU A 35 16.82 13.04 -12.68
CA GLU A 35 16.98 13.00 -14.14
C GLU A 35 16.17 11.84 -14.75
N GLU A 36 16.14 10.68 -14.08
CA GLU A 36 15.35 9.54 -14.53
C GLU A 36 13.87 9.80 -14.38
N ILE A 37 13.41 10.39 -13.26
CA ILE A 37 12.01 10.77 -13.05
C ILE A 37 11.57 11.82 -14.08
N LYS A 38 12.44 12.77 -14.41
CA LYS A 38 12.13 13.76 -15.45
C LYS A 38 11.97 13.14 -16.82
N LYS A 39 12.76 12.10 -17.14
CA LYS A 39 12.70 11.39 -18.43
C LYS A 39 11.62 10.34 -18.48
N PHE A 40 11.35 9.68 -17.38
CA PHE A 40 10.36 8.63 -17.18
C PHE A 40 9.52 8.94 -15.95
N PRO A 41 8.50 9.80 -16.09
CA PRO A 41 7.66 10.17 -14.96
C PRO A 41 6.96 8.95 -14.35
N HIS A 42 7.03 8.85 -13.03
CA HIS A 42 6.35 7.80 -12.27
C HIS A 42 5.31 8.43 -11.35
N HIS A 43 4.13 7.89 -11.35
CA HIS A 43 3.16 8.18 -10.30
C HIS A 43 3.57 7.51 -8.99
N LEU A 44 3.13 8.05 -7.88
CA LEU A 44 3.32 7.54 -6.53
C LEU A 44 4.79 7.51 -6.07
N ILE A 45 5.62 8.42 -6.58
CA ILE A 45 6.95 8.73 -6.05
C ILE A 45 6.93 10.15 -5.50
N ASP A 46 7.54 10.39 -4.33
CA ASP A 46 7.70 11.70 -3.68
C ASP A 46 6.39 12.49 -3.47
N ILE A 47 5.30 11.82 -3.18
CA ILE A 47 3.99 12.48 -3.04
C ILE A 47 3.59 12.77 -1.59
N LEU A 48 4.27 12.18 -0.60
CA LEU A 48 3.96 12.32 0.82
C LEU A 48 5.15 12.84 1.62
N GLU A 49 4.86 13.57 2.69
CA GLU A 49 5.86 13.90 3.70
C GLU A 49 6.12 12.68 4.61
N PRO A 50 7.32 12.58 5.23
CA PRO A 50 7.70 11.42 6.06
C PRO A 50 6.79 11.14 7.27
N ASN A 51 6.02 12.12 7.71
CA ASN A 51 5.09 12.04 8.84
C ASN A 51 3.64 11.74 8.43
N GLU A 52 3.38 11.55 7.15
CA GLU A 52 2.06 11.19 6.65
C GLU A 52 1.91 9.67 6.59
N ASP A 53 0.73 9.17 6.92
CA ASP A 53 0.40 7.76 6.80
C ASP A 53 -0.05 7.43 5.37
N PHE A 54 0.35 6.26 4.87
CA PHE A 54 -0.11 5.73 3.59
C PHE A 54 -0.44 4.26 3.69
N SER A 55 -1.72 3.98 3.61
CA SER A 55 -2.24 2.63 3.71
C SER A 55 -2.31 1.92 2.36
N VAL A 56 -2.51 0.59 2.41
CA VAL A 56 -2.81 -0.22 1.22
C VAL A 56 -4.10 0.25 0.54
N GLY A 57 -5.07 0.73 1.32
CA GLY A 57 -6.31 1.32 0.81
C GLY A 57 -6.08 2.60 0.02
N ASP A 58 -5.18 3.48 0.52
CA ASP A 58 -4.81 4.71 -0.18
C ASP A 58 -4.09 4.40 -1.50
N PHE A 59 -3.17 3.43 -1.48
CA PHE A 59 -2.51 2.95 -2.69
C PHE A 59 -3.52 2.46 -3.73
N LYS A 60 -4.45 1.59 -3.33
CA LYS A 60 -5.48 1.07 -4.20
C LYS A 60 -6.32 2.19 -4.81
N LYS A 61 -6.83 3.10 -3.98
CA LYS A 61 -7.65 4.23 -4.42
C LYS A 61 -6.91 5.07 -5.46
N ARG A 62 -5.70 5.54 -5.14
CA ARG A 62 -4.89 6.37 -6.06
C ARG A 62 -4.52 5.62 -7.35
N SER A 63 -4.21 4.33 -7.24
CA SER A 63 -3.90 3.52 -8.42
C SER A 63 -5.09 3.37 -9.35
N LEU A 64 -6.31 3.19 -8.84
CA LEU A 64 -7.52 3.13 -9.65
C LEU A 64 -7.82 4.44 -10.37
N GLU A 65 -7.61 5.59 -9.71
CA GLU A 65 -7.73 6.92 -10.33
C GLU A 65 -6.74 7.10 -11.50
N ILE A 66 -5.49 6.61 -11.33
CA ILE A 66 -4.47 6.67 -12.39
C ILE A 66 -4.81 5.72 -13.54
N ILE A 67 -5.28 4.50 -13.24
CA ILE A 67 -5.72 3.52 -14.24
C ILE A 67 -6.86 4.10 -15.09
N GLN A 68 -7.86 4.67 -14.44
CA GLN A 68 -9.00 5.27 -15.13
C GLN A 68 -8.54 6.38 -16.08
N LYS A 69 -7.68 7.27 -15.61
CA LYS A 69 -7.14 8.35 -16.44
C LYS A 69 -6.27 7.82 -17.59
N ALA A 70 -5.48 6.79 -17.35
CA ALA A 70 -4.68 6.15 -18.41
C ALA A 70 -5.57 5.54 -19.50
N ASP A 71 -6.68 4.91 -19.10
CA ASP A 71 -7.67 4.35 -20.03
C ASP A 71 -8.33 5.46 -20.89
N GLU A 72 -8.76 6.56 -20.27
CA GLU A 72 -9.31 7.73 -20.96
C GLU A 72 -8.31 8.31 -21.99
N ASP A 73 -7.02 8.33 -21.65
CA ASP A 73 -5.94 8.79 -22.52
C ASP A 73 -5.44 7.72 -23.52
N SER A 74 -6.03 6.54 -23.54
CA SER A 74 -5.58 5.37 -24.33
C SER A 74 -4.12 4.98 -24.05
N LYS A 75 -3.69 5.06 -22.78
CA LYS A 75 -2.35 4.69 -22.30
C LYS A 75 -2.39 3.40 -21.50
N ILE A 76 -1.30 2.68 -21.49
CA ILE A 76 -1.14 1.43 -20.75
C ILE A 76 -0.58 1.74 -19.35
N PRO A 77 -1.29 1.41 -18.25
CA PRO A 77 -0.72 1.52 -16.92
C PRO A 77 0.33 0.43 -16.69
N ILE A 78 1.56 0.82 -16.33
CA ILE A 78 2.68 -0.09 -16.07
C ILE A 78 3.06 0.04 -14.60
N PHE A 79 2.85 -1.03 -13.85
CA PHE A 79 3.20 -1.10 -12.42
C PHE A 79 4.65 -1.54 -12.24
N VAL A 80 5.42 -0.76 -11.46
CA VAL A 80 6.86 -0.95 -11.24
C VAL A 80 7.17 -0.95 -9.76
N GLY A 81 7.60 -2.06 -9.21
CA GLY A 81 7.95 -2.16 -7.78
C GLY A 81 7.85 -3.56 -7.23
N GLY A 82 7.96 -3.69 -5.91
CA GLY A 82 8.04 -4.96 -5.22
C GLY A 82 7.17 -5.10 -3.98
N THR A 83 6.34 -4.13 -3.63
CA THR A 83 5.44 -4.23 -2.48
C THR A 83 4.25 -5.13 -2.80
N MET A 84 4.41 -6.43 -2.53
CA MET A 84 3.44 -7.47 -2.93
C MET A 84 2.03 -7.22 -2.38
N MET A 85 1.90 -6.66 -1.16
CA MET A 85 0.59 -6.33 -0.58
C MET A 85 -0.18 -5.30 -1.42
N TYR A 86 0.53 -4.38 -2.08
CA TYR A 86 -0.09 -3.41 -2.99
C TYR A 86 -0.62 -4.10 -4.25
N PHE A 87 0.14 -5.01 -4.85
CA PHE A 87 -0.35 -5.83 -5.97
C PHE A 87 -1.55 -6.68 -5.57
N TYR A 88 -1.47 -7.35 -4.42
CA TYR A 88 -2.56 -8.15 -3.91
C TYR A 88 -3.86 -7.35 -3.77
N SER A 89 -3.77 -6.13 -3.24
CA SER A 89 -4.93 -5.25 -3.08
C SER A 89 -5.60 -4.84 -4.39
N LEU A 90 -4.84 -4.76 -5.48
CA LEU A 90 -5.37 -4.42 -6.81
C LEU A 90 -6.09 -5.61 -7.45
N PHE A 91 -5.55 -6.82 -7.33
CA PHE A 91 -6.07 -8.02 -8.01
C PHE A 91 -7.18 -8.71 -7.23
N GLU A 92 -6.97 -8.94 -5.94
CA GLU A 92 -7.92 -9.68 -5.09
C GLU A 92 -8.93 -8.74 -4.41
N GLY A 93 -8.62 -7.46 -4.38
CA GLY A 93 -9.35 -6.48 -3.60
C GLY A 93 -8.87 -6.43 -2.15
N LEU A 94 -9.45 -5.53 -1.39
CA LEU A 94 -9.34 -5.48 0.06
C LEU A 94 -10.69 -5.92 0.63
N ALA A 95 -10.65 -6.64 1.75
CA ALA A 95 -11.86 -6.84 2.54
C ALA A 95 -12.45 -5.47 2.87
N ASP A 96 -13.77 -5.36 2.85
CA ASP A 96 -14.47 -4.13 3.20
C ASP A 96 -14.43 -3.97 4.73
N LEU A 97 -13.24 -3.61 5.21
CA LEU A 97 -12.99 -3.43 6.64
C LEU A 97 -13.31 -1.98 7.02
N PRO A 98 -13.84 -1.77 8.23
CA PRO A 98 -14.04 -0.42 8.75
C PRO A 98 -12.72 0.34 8.79
N PRO A 99 -12.76 1.68 8.66
CA PRO A 99 -11.56 2.49 8.78
C PRO A 99 -10.93 2.33 10.17
N ARG A 100 -9.63 2.65 10.25
CA ARG A 100 -8.91 2.66 11.52
C ARG A 100 -9.61 3.57 12.53
N ASP A 101 -9.87 3.02 13.71
CA ASP A 101 -10.39 3.74 14.87
C ASP A 101 -9.35 3.78 15.98
N ASP A 102 -8.85 4.98 16.28
CA ASP A 102 -7.79 5.16 17.27
C ASP A 102 -8.29 4.97 18.71
N LEU A 103 -9.58 5.18 18.99
CA LEU A 103 -10.17 4.94 20.31
C LEU A 103 -10.24 3.43 20.58
N ILE A 104 -10.73 2.65 19.62
CA ILE A 104 -10.77 1.18 19.73
C ILE A 104 -9.35 0.63 19.89
N ARG A 105 -8.37 1.18 19.15
CA ARG A 105 -6.97 0.76 19.30
C ARG A 105 -6.39 1.06 20.67
N ALA A 106 -6.68 2.23 21.23
CA ALA A 106 -6.24 2.59 22.56
C ALA A 106 -6.87 1.67 23.63
N GLU A 107 -8.15 1.33 23.50
CA GLU A 107 -8.83 0.36 24.37
C GLU A 107 -8.16 -1.01 24.29
N LEU A 108 -7.96 -1.54 23.09
CA LEU A 108 -7.30 -2.84 22.88
C LEU A 108 -5.85 -2.87 23.40
N ASN A 109 -5.10 -1.78 23.28
CA ASN A 109 -3.75 -1.69 23.84
C ASN A 109 -3.79 -1.68 25.37
N CYS A 110 -4.74 -0.98 25.98
CA CYS A 110 -4.94 -1.00 27.43
C CYS A 110 -5.32 -2.42 27.93
N ASP A 111 -6.21 -3.09 27.20
CA ASP A 111 -6.58 -4.49 27.50
C ASP A 111 -5.37 -5.43 27.36
N LEU A 112 -4.53 -5.22 26.35
CA LEU A 112 -3.30 -5.99 26.14
C LEU A 112 -2.32 -5.82 27.32
N GLU A 113 -2.10 -4.59 27.76
CA GLU A 113 -1.22 -4.28 28.90
C GLU A 113 -1.76 -4.82 30.23
N THR A 114 -3.07 -4.80 30.41
CA THR A 114 -3.74 -5.17 31.66
C THR A 114 -3.95 -6.69 31.78
N PHE A 115 -4.42 -7.34 30.72
CA PHE A 115 -4.89 -8.73 30.74
C PHE A 115 -4.04 -9.68 29.89
N GLY A 116 -3.09 -9.13 29.12
CA GLY A 116 -2.19 -9.88 28.25
C GLY A 116 -2.82 -10.38 26.96
N LEU A 117 -1.97 -10.87 26.06
CA LEU A 117 -2.35 -11.33 24.71
C LEU A 117 -3.38 -12.47 24.74
N SER A 118 -3.27 -13.39 25.71
CA SER A 118 -4.19 -14.54 25.82
C SER A 118 -5.65 -14.12 25.99
N SER A 119 -5.90 -13.02 26.72
CA SER A 119 -7.26 -12.49 26.91
C SER A 119 -7.83 -11.94 25.61
N LEU A 120 -7.03 -11.19 24.85
CA LEU A 120 -7.45 -10.68 23.54
C LEU A 120 -7.69 -11.82 22.54
N PHE A 121 -6.85 -12.85 22.56
CA PHE A 121 -7.02 -14.02 21.72
C PHE A 121 -8.31 -14.78 22.03
N GLN A 122 -8.64 -15.00 23.31
CA GLN A 122 -9.91 -15.60 23.72
C GLN A 122 -11.13 -14.75 23.30
N ARG A 123 -11.00 -13.42 23.33
CA ARG A 123 -12.04 -12.52 22.83
C ARG A 123 -12.23 -12.67 21.32
N LEU A 124 -11.12 -12.74 20.55
CA LEU A 124 -11.13 -13.00 19.12
C LEU A 124 -11.77 -14.35 18.78
N GLU A 125 -11.38 -15.40 19.49
CA GLU A 125 -11.92 -16.76 19.29
C GLU A 125 -13.43 -16.84 19.48
N LYS A 126 -14.00 -16.03 20.39
CA LYS A 126 -15.45 -15.95 20.61
C LYS A 126 -16.18 -15.15 19.51
N ILE A 127 -15.53 -14.10 18.97
CA ILE A 127 -16.13 -13.19 17.99
C ILE A 127 -15.96 -13.72 16.57
N ASP A 128 -14.75 -14.18 16.25
CA ASP A 128 -14.34 -14.68 14.94
C ASP A 128 -13.42 -15.90 15.08
N PRO A 129 -14.01 -17.10 15.25
CA PRO A 129 -13.25 -18.34 15.39
C PRO A 129 -12.35 -18.66 14.17
N GLU A 130 -12.78 -18.25 12.96
CA GLU A 130 -12.01 -18.49 11.74
C GLU A 130 -10.74 -17.66 11.70
N ALA A 131 -10.82 -16.38 12.05
CA ALA A 131 -9.65 -15.52 12.17
C ALA A 131 -8.72 -15.98 13.29
N ALA A 132 -9.27 -16.45 14.42
CA ALA A 132 -8.47 -16.99 15.51
C ALA A 132 -7.67 -18.22 15.08
N LEU A 133 -8.27 -19.16 14.36
CA LEU A 133 -7.58 -20.34 13.83
C LEU A 133 -6.41 -19.98 12.90
N LYS A 134 -6.59 -18.99 12.03
CA LYS A 134 -5.52 -18.52 11.11
C LYS A 134 -4.33 -17.91 11.86
N ASN A 135 -4.56 -17.32 13.02
CA ASN A 135 -3.54 -16.64 13.82
C ASN A 135 -2.96 -17.52 14.96
N SER A 136 -3.50 -18.72 15.20
CA SER A 136 -2.98 -19.65 16.21
C SER A 136 -1.75 -20.45 15.76
N SER A 137 -1.38 -20.37 14.48
CA SER A 137 -0.30 -21.14 13.87
C SER A 137 1.03 -20.38 13.75
N SER A 138 1.18 -19.26 14.47
CA SER A 138 2.40 -18.43 14.45
C SER A 138 3.09 -18.39 15.79
#